data_03c7738a870a4fae5e84474c9bdf141e
#
_entry.id   03c7738a870a4fae5e84474c9bdf141e
#
_cell.length_a   1.000
_cell.length_b   1.000
_cell.length_c   1.000
_cell.angle_alpha   90.00
_cell.angle_beta   90.00
_cell.angle_gamma   90.00
#
_symmetry.space_group_name_H-M   'P 1'
#
loop_
_entity.id
_entity.type
_entity.pdbx_description
1 polymer ?
#
loop_
_entity_poly.entity_id
_entity_poly.type
_entity_poly.pdbx_seq_one_letter_code
_entity_poly.pdbx_strand_id
1 'polypeptide(L)'
;FLQIAPHLEAAADRRQLDTLRRWSDAEHARLAPLMAARKRDGFVRECHGDLHLGNLAWVDDRLLVFDCLEFNPELRWIDIQSEAAFAYMDLLQRGHADWAWLFLNAWLEQTGDYAGLALLRYYAVYRALVRAKVAAIRSGQTAGPERAAALAETRALLELATALTHPRPLRLDVTHGLSGSGKTTVTRALMQAPGAIRLRSDVERKRLAGLDALARSGSEVGTHLYAADTTRQTYRHLAELAGQLLGAGWPVIVDATFTARWQRDLLRETARARRVEFHILDFPVPVATLRERIVHRSRTGSDASEADLAVLQHQLDTEEPLGADERADIIDVSQ
;
A
#
# COMPACT_ATOMS: atom_id res chain seq x y z
N PHE A 1 25.20 -11.27 1.98
CA PHE A 1 25.48 -12.15 3.12
C PHE A 1 26.97 -12.30 3.36
N LEU A 2 27.77 -12.72 2.38
CA LEU A 2 29.22 -12.97 2.51
C LEU A 2 30.01 -11.73 2.98
N GLN A 3 29.58 -10.53 2.62
CA GLN A 3 30.24 -9.28 3.03
C GLN A 3 29.75 -8.74 4.37
N ILE A 4 28.65 -9.26 4.94
CA ILE A 4 28.17 -8.90 6.27
C ILE A 4 28.79 -9.81 7.34
N ALA A 5 28.81 -11.11 7.07
CA ALA A 5 29.24 -12.14 8.05
C ALA A 5 30.57 -11.89 8.74
N PRO A 6 31.64 -11.40 8.04
CA PRO A 6 32.95 -11.15 8.68
C PRO A 6 32.93 -10.07 9.76
N HIS A 7 31.95 -9.17 9.71
CA HIS A 7 31.82 -8.04 10.62
C HIS A 7 30.91 -8.33 11.84
N LEU A 8 30.25 -9.49 11.88
CA LEU A 8 29.39 -9.91 12.98
C LEU A 8 30.17 -10.75 13.99
N GLU A 9 30.39 -10.22 15.17
CA GLU A 9 31.12 -10.91 16.24
C GLU A 9 30.22 -11.87 17.03
N ALA A 10 28.97 -11.44 17.32
CA ALA A 10 28.04 -12.23 18.12
C ALA A 10 27.48 -13.43 17.33
N ALA A 11 27.46 -14.59 17.98
CA ALA A 11 26.88 -15.81 17.38
C ALA A 11 25.37 -15.66 17.08
N ALA A 12 24.65 -14.83 17.84
CA ALA A 12 23.24 -14.52 17.59
C ALA A 12 23.05 -13.79 16.27
N ASP A 13 23.85 -12.75 15.99
CA ASP A 13 23.78 -11.96 14.77
C ASP A 13 24.08 -12.84 13.53
N ARG A 14 25.04 -13.77 13.65
CA ARG A 14 25.36 -14.72 12.57
C ARG A 14 24.22 -15.69 12.30
N ARG A 15 23.57 -16.23 13.35
CA ARG A 15 22.39 -17.10 13.18
C ARG A 15 21.21 -16.36 12.55
N GLN A 16 21.02 -15.10 12.90
CA GLN A 16 20.00 -14.24 12.27
C GLN A 16 20.30 -14.05 10.79
N LEU A 17 21.55 -13.73 10.43
CA LEU A 17 21.97 -13.58 9.04
C LEU A 17 21.77 -14.87 8.22
N ASP A 18 22.10 -16.05 8.79
CA ASP A 18 21.89 -17.35 8.15
C ASP A 18 20.38 -17.66 7.96
N THR A 19 19.55 -17.25 8.89
CA THR A 19 18.10 -17.38 8.77
C THR A 19 17.55 -16.50 7.64
N LEU A 20 17.99 -15.25 7.58
CA LEU A 20 17.64 -14.32 6.50
C LEU A 20 18.13 -14.84 5.13
N ARG A 21 19.31 -15.45 5.07
CA ARG A 21 19.81 -16.04 3.83
C ARG A 21 18.90 -17.17 3.34
N ARG A 22 18.58 -18.13 4.20
CA ARG A 22 17.70 -19.24 3.86
C ARG A 22 16.30 -18.76 3.42
N TRP A 23 15.76 -17.77 4.11
CA TRP A 23 14.47 -17.16 3.72
C TRP A 23 14.59 -16.49 2.34
N SER A 24 15.65 -15.70 2.11
CA SER A 24 15.86 -15.01 0.83
C SER A 24 16.01 -15.98 -0.33
N ASP A 25 16.76 -17.09 -0.15
CA ASP A 25 16.95 -18.11 -1.17
C ASP A 25 15.63 -18.81 -1.51
N ALA A 26 14.86 -19.20 -0.50
CA ALA A 26 13.56 -19.84 -0.68
C ALA A 26 12.54 -18.91 -1.36
N GLU A 27 12.48 -17.65 -0.91
CA GLU A 27 11.53 -16.67 -1.44
C GLU A 27 11.90 -16.23 -2.86
N HIS A 28 13.19 -16.11 -3.17
CA HIS A 28 13.65 -15.87 -4.52
C HIS A 28 13.23 -17.01 -5.48
N ALA A 29 13.45 -18.24 -5.08
CA ALA A 29 13.04 -19.40 -5.90
C ALA A 29 11.52 -19.41 -6.15
N ARG A 30 10.70 -19.08 -5.13
CA ARG A 30 9.24 -18.98 -5.24
C ARG A 30 8.79 -17.85 -6.17
N LEU A 31 9.48 -16.70 -6.13
CA LEU A 31 9.11 -15.48 -6.84
C LEU A 31 9.76 -15.35 -8.23
N ALA A 32 10.76 -16.15 -8.56
CA ALA A 32 11.49 -16.08 -9.82
C ALA A 32 10.59 -16.12 -11.07
N PRO A 33 9.53 -16.94 -11.15
CA PRO A 33 8.62 -16.93 -12.30
C PRO A 33 7.89 -15.60 -12.45
N LEU A 34 7.45 -14.99 -11.32
CA LEU A 34 6.77 -13.68 -11.32
C LEU A 34 7.76 -12.56 -11.73
N MET A 35 8.99 -12.57 -11.21
CA MET A 35 10.02 -11.61 -11.60
C MET A 35 10.30 -11.68 -13.11
N ALA A 36 10.39 -12.90 -13.66
CA ALA A 36 10.60 -13.11 -15.10
C ALA A 36 9.40 -12.62 -15.93
N ALA A 37 8.16 -12.83 -15.47
CA ALA A 37 6.96 -12.32 -16.11
C ALA A 37 6.96 -10.78 -16.10
N ARG A 38 7.19 -10.16 -14.97
CA ARG A 38 7.22 -8.69 -14.82
C ARG A 38 8.32 -8.04 -15.69
N LYS A 39 9.47 -8.69 -15.84
CA LYS A 39 10.51 -8.22 -16.77
C LYS A 39 10.00 -8.22 -18.21
N ARG A 40 9.31 -9.27 -18.66
CA ARG A 40 8.73 -9.35 -20.01
C ARG A 40 7.64 -8.29 -20.22
N ASP A 41 6.85 -8.04 -19.18
CA ASP A 41 5.69 -7.15 -19.19
C ASP A 41 6.08 -5.66 -19.01
N GLY A 42 7.40 -5.34 -18.95
CA GLY A 42 7.93 -3.98 -18.95
C GLY A 42 7.90 -3.29 -17.58
N PHE A 43 7.82 -4.04 -16.47
CA PHE A 43 7.95 -3.49 -15.12
C PHE A 43 9.41 -3.29 -14.67
N VAL A 44 10.37 -3.86 -15.37
CA VAL A 44 11.80 -3.54 -15.22
C VAL A 44 12.09 -2.30 -16.06
N ARG A 45 12.47 -1.22 -15.40
CA ARG A 45 12.68 0.11 -16.00
C ARG A 45 13.96 0.74 -15.50
N GLU A 46 14.40 1.79 -16.17
CA GLU A 46 15.44 2.65 -15.65
C GLU A 46 14.89 3.45 -14.48
N CYS A 47 15.38 3.14 -13.29
CA CYS A 47 14.99 3.71 -12.00
C CYS A 47 16.15 4.51 -11.41
N HIS A 48 15.97 5.09 -10.22
CA HIS A 48 17.06 5.72 -9.47
C HIS A 48 18.07 4.69 -8.94
N GLY A 49 17.58 3.52 -8.52
CA GLY A 49 18.37 2.38 -8.04
C GLY A 49 18.78 2.45 -6.57
N ASP A 50 18.87 3.67 -6.00
CA ASP A 50 19.26 3.93 -4.61
C ASP A 50 18.29 4.91 -3.92
N LEU A 51 16.98 4.71 -4.09
CA LEU A 51 15.93 5.61 -3.59
C LEU A 51 15.70 5.45 -2.09
N HIS A 52 16.64 5.91 -1.27
CA HIS A 52 16.47 6.05 0.17
C HIS A 52 16.40 7.53 0.57
N LEU A 53 15.94 7.83 1.78
CA LEU A 53 15.70 9.21 2.23
C LEU A 53 16.95 10.08 2.26
N GLY A 54 18.15 9.48 2.34
CA GLY A 54 19.42 10.22 2.25
C GLY A 54 19.66 10.86 0.87
N ASN A 55 18.98 10.36 -0.17
CA ASN A 55 19.06 10.86 -1.54
C ASN A 55 17.83 11.71 -1.92
N LEU A 56 17.11 12.23 -0.91
CA LEU A 56 15.99 13.13 -1.05
C LEU A 56 16.30 14.45 -0.35
N ALA A 57 16.01 15.57 -1.00
CA ALA A 57 16.14 16.90 -0.41
C ALA A 57 14.88 17.73 -0.67
N TRP A 58 14.49 18.53 0.31
CA TRP A 58 13.42 19.50 0.15
C TRP A 58 14.04 20.86 -0.19
N VAL A 59 13.80 21.34 -1.41
CA VAL A 59 14.37 22.60 -1.92
C VAL A 59 13.27 23.39 -2.62
N ASP A 60 13.09 24.66 -2.26
CA ASP A 60 12.10 25.57 -2.85
C ASP A 60 10.69 24.94 -2.98
N ASP A 61 10.19 24.37 -1.88
CA ASP A 61 8.90 23.67 -1.79
C ASP A 61 8.74 22.48 -2.75
N ARG A 62 9.85 21.90 -3.21
CA ARG A 62 9.87 20.72 -4.06
C ARG A 62 10.75 19.63 -3.47
N LEU A 63 10.29 18.39 -3.63
CA LEU A 63 11.09 17.22 -3.33
C LEU A 63 12.02 16.94 -4.52
N LEU A 64 13.32 17.04 -4.29
CA LEU A 64 14.34 16.65 -5.26
C LEU A 64 14.86 15.26 -4.92
N VAL A 65 15.06 14.46 -5.95
CA VAL A 65 15.71 13.15 -5.89
C VAL A 65 17.06 13.28 -6.58
N PHE A 66 18.15 12.90 -5.92
CA PHE A 66 19.51 13.07 -6.43
C PHE A 66 20.37 11.84 -6.12
N ASP A 67 21.58 11.78 -6.69
CA ASP A 67 22.56 10.71 -6.48
C ASP A 67 22.05 9.33 -6.95
N CYS A 68 21.50 9.27 -8.18
CA CYS A 68 21.13 7.99 -8.79
C CYS A 68 22.37 7.15 -9.14
N LEU A 69 22.18 5.84 -9.28
CA LEU A 69 23.26 4.91 -9.63
C LEU A 69 23.65 5.07 -11.12
N GLU A 70 24.60 5.94 -11.43
CA GLU A 70 25.05 6.19 -12.81
C GLU A 70 26.12 5.22 -13.30
N PHE A 71 26.94 4.70 -12.37
CA PHE A 71 28.15 3.92 -12.69
C PHE A 71 27.87 2.48 -13.14
N ASN A 72 26.67 1.92 -12.88
CA ASN A 72 26.30 0.57 -13.31
C ASN A 72 24.82 0.50 -13.70
N PRO A 73 24.50 0.37 -15.01
CA PRO A 73 23.13 0.24 -15.49
C PRO A 73 22.35 -0.93 -14.87
N GLU A 74 22.99 -2.08 -14.58
CA GLU A 74 22.33 -3.24 -14.00
C GLU A 74 21.73 -2.97 -12.61
N LEU A 75 22.27 -2.00 -11.88
CA LEU A 75 21.77 -1.63 -10.56
C LEU A 75 20.57 -0.66 -10.60
N ARG A 76 20.31 -0.03 -11.73
CA ARG A 76 19.18 0.90 -11.91
C ARG A 76 18.10 0.39 -12.88
N TRP A 77 18.41 -0.56 -13.76
CA TRP A 77 17.39 -1.26 -14.55
C TRP A 77 16.76 -2.37 -13.71
N ILE A 78 15.80 -1.97 -12.88
CA ILE A 78 15.20 -2.82 -11.85
C ILE A 78 13.68 -2.80 -11.93
N ASP A 79 13.04 -3.77 -11.29
CA ASP A 79 11.58 -3.74 -11.11
C ASP A 79 11.17 -2.49 -10.31
N ILE A 80 10.16 -1.76 -10.78
CA ILE A 80 9.65 -0.55 -10.11
C ILE A 80 9.21 -0.82 -8.67
N GLN A 81 8.82 -2.05 -8.31
CA GLN A 81 8.54 -2.43 -6.92
C GLN A 81 9.82 -2.53 -6.07
N SER A 82 10.97 -2.86 -6.67
CA SER A 82 12.25 -2.81 -5.97
C SER A 82 12.69 -1.38 -5.67
N GLU A 83 12.32 -0.44 -6.54
CA GLU A 83 12.51 0.99 -6.30
C GLU A 83 11.65 1.49 -5.14
N ALA A 84 10.34 1.25 -5.21
CA ALA A 84 9.40 1.60 -4.14
C ALA A 84 9.76 0.94 -2.80
N ALA A 85 10.23 -0.32 -2.84
CA ALA A 85 10.65 -1.05 -1.64
C ALA A 85 11.79 -0.37 -0.90
N PHE A 86 12.67 0.35 -1.59
CA PHE A 86 13.78 1.05 -0.94
C PHE A 86 13.29 2.21 -0.06
N ALA A 87 12.48 3.12 -0.61
CA ALA A 87 11.90 4.21 0.16
C ALA A 87 11.00 3.70 1.30
N TYR A 88 10.18 2.68 1.02
CA TYR A 88 9.33 2.02 2.02
C TYR A 88 10.15 1.45 3.19
N MET A 89 11.19 0.71 2.89
CA MET A 89 12.08 0.10 3.88
C MET A 89 12.83 1.16 4.70
N ASP A 90 13.35 2.21 4.06
CA ASP A 90 14.14 3.24 4.75
C ASP A 90 13.25 4.10 5.68
N LEU A 91 11.99 4.37 5.29
CA LEU A 91 10.99 4.97 6.17
C LEU A 91 10.72 4.11 7.40
N LEU A 92 10.56 2.79 7.23
CA LEU A 92 10.40 1.86 8.36
C LEU A 92 11.62 1.85 9.27
N GLN A 93 12.82 1.82 8.71
CA GLN A 93 14.06 1.82 9.47
C GLN A 93 14.24 3.07 10.33
N ARG A 94 13.73 4.21 9.85
CA ARG A 94 13.76 5.50 10.57
C ARG A 94 12.61 5.68 11.56
N GLY A 95 11.74 4.68 11.72
CA GLY A 95 10.62 4.71 12.66
C GLY A 95 9.36 5.41 12.13
N HIS A 96 9.31 5.75 10.83
CA HIS A 96 8.18 6.42 10.18
C HIS A 96 7.26 5.42 9.47
N ALA A 97 6.71 4.46 10.22
CA ALA A 97 5.85 3.42 9.66
C ALA A 97 4.58 3.99 9.01
N ASP A 98 4.01 5.04 9.59
CA ASP A 98 2.86 5.78 9.07
C ASP A 98 3.14 6.38 7.69
N TRP A 99 4.31 6.98 7.50
CA TRP A 99 4.74 7.53 6.21
C TRP A 99 5.09 6.44 5.21
N ALA A 100 5.65 5.32 5.65
CA ALA A 100 5.91 4.17 4.80
C ALA A 100 4.61 3.64 4.16
N TRP A 101 3.55 3.51 4.95
CA TRP A 101 2.24 3.11 4.46
C TRP A 101 1.58 4.18 3.58
N LEU A 102 1.69 5.45 3.94
CA LEU A 102 1.19 6.55 3.12
C LEU A 102 1.85 6.57 1.75
N PHE A 103 3.19 6.47 1.72
CA PHE A 103 3.96 6.40 0.49
C PHE A 103 3.56 5.20 -0.37
N LEU A 104 3.49 4.01 0.22
CA LEU A 104 3.13 2.79 -0.50
C LEU A 104 1.73 2.87 -1.13
N ASN A 105 0.75 3.34 -0.38
CA ASN A 105 -0.62 3.50 -0.89
C ASN A 105 -0.69 4.55 -2.00
N ALA A 106 0.00 5.70 -1.85
CA ALA A 106 0.06 6.72 -2.90
C ALA A 106 0.74 6.20 -4.18
N TRP A 107 1.82 5.43 -4.03
CA TRP A 107 2.50 4.76 -5.14
C TRP A 107 1.54 3.83 -5.90
N LEU A 108 0.78 3.01 -5.18
CA LEU A 108 -0.18 2.05 -5.77
C LEU A 108 -1.38 2.76 -6.41
N GLU A 109 -1.92 3.79 -5.78
CA GLU A 109 -2.99 4.60 -6.35
C GLU A 109 -2.54 5.26 -7.67
N GLN A 110 -1.28 5.69 -7.77
CA GLN A 110 -0.74 6.31 -8.99
C GLN A 110 -0.42 5.29 -10.09
N THR A 111 0.24 4.19 -9.73
CA THR A 111 0.76 3.23 -10.70
C THR A 111 -0.24 2.14 -11.09
N GLY A 112 -1.18 1.78 -10.21
CA GLY A 112 -2.05 0.62 -10.37
C GLY A 112 -1.35 -0.73 -10.22
N ASP A 113 -0.08 -0.76 -9.86
CA ASP A 113 0.72 -1.99 -9.80
C ASP A 113 0.50 -2.78 -8.50
N TYR A 114 -0.77 -3.08 -8.20
CA TYR A 114 -1.12 -3.90 -7.03
C TYR A 114 -0.56 -5.33 -7.10
N ALA A 115 -0.45 -5.89 -8.31
CA ALA A 115 0.10 -7.23 -8.51
C ALA A 115 1.58 -7.32 -8.11
N GLY A 116 2.32 -6.23 -8.23
CA GLY A 116 3.73 -6.13 -7.83
C GLY A 116 3.95 -6.25 -6.33
N LEU A 117 2.92 -6.05 -5.50
CA LEU A 117 3.00 -6.19 -4.04
C LEU A 117 3.37 -7.61 -3.58
N ALA A 118 3.16 -8.62 -4.40
CA ALA A 118 3.67 -9.97 -4.14
C ALA A 118 5.20 -10.02 -3.99
N LEU A 119 5.93 -9.05 -4.60
CA LEU A 119 7.39 -8.93 -4.55
C LEU A 119 7.88 -7.95 -3.48
N LEU A 120 7.03 -7.02 -3.01
CA LEU A 120 7.47 -5.89 -2.18
C LEU A 120 8.20 -6.35 -0.91
N ARG A 121 7.70 -7.37 -0.23
CA ARG A 121 8.32 -7.90 0.99
C ARG A 121 9.73 -8.43 0.72
N TYR A 122 9.90 -9.20 -0.35
CA TYR A 122 11.20 -9.70 -0.77
C TYR A 122 12.16 -8.56 -1.08
N TYR A 123 11.73 -7.58 -1.86
CA TYR A 123 12.56 -6.42 -2.19
C TYR A 123 12.89 -5.55 -0.98
N ALA A 124 11.96 -5.35 -0.05
CA ALA A 124 12.23 -4.60 1.18
C ALA A 124 13.30 -5.29 2.05
N VAL A 125 13.22 -6.62 2.21
CA VAL A 125 14.28 -7.41 2.88
C VAL A 125 15.60 -7.29 2.14
N TYR A 126 15.59 -7.42 0.82
CA TYR A 126 16.79 -7.25 -0.02
C TYR A 126 17.43 -5.87 0.18
N ARG A 127 16.64 -4.79 0.17
CA ARG A 127 17.13 -3.42 0.36
C ARG A 127 17.68 -3.20 1.78
N ALA A 128 17.04 -3.75 2.80
CA ALA A 128 17.56 -3.73 4.17
C ALA A 128 18.92 -4.44 4.26
N LEU A 129 19.08 -5.60 3.60
CA LEU A 129 20.35 -6.32 3.54
C LEU A 129 21.43 -5.56 2.75
N VAL A 130 21.05 -4.84 1.68
CA VAL A 130 22.00 -3.95 0.95
C VAL A 130 22.51 -2.86 1.89
N ARG A 131 21.64 -2.19 2.65
CA ARG A 131 22.04 -1.17 3.64
C ARG A 131 22.86 -1.77 4.77
N ALA A 132 22.47 -2.93 5.30
CA ALA A 132 23.25 -3.66 6.31
C ALA A 132 24.65 -4.00 5.83
N LYS A 133 24.81 -4.39 4.55
CA LYS A 133 26.12 -4.63 3.94
C LYS A 133 26.99 -3.38 3.95
N VAL A 134 26.45 -2.23 3.54
CA VAL A 134 27.18 -0.96 3.51
C VAL A 134 27.62 -0.55 4.93
N ALA A 135 26.73 -0.64 5.91
CA ALA A 135 27.03 -0.35 7.31
C ALA A 135 28.09 -1.31 7.88
N ALA A 136 28.00 -2.62 7.57
CA ALA A 136 28.96 -3.62 7.98
C ALA A 136 30.37 -3.34 7.41
N ILE A 137 30.48 -3.03 6.11
CA ILE A 137 31.75 -2.67 5.46
C ILE A 137 32.32 -1.40 6.15
N ARG A 138 31.52 -0.38 6.40
CA ARG A 138 31.93 0.84 7.10
C ARG A 138 32.46 0.53 8.50
N SER A 139 31.86 -0.40 9.23
CA SER A 139 32.35 -0.82 10.55
C SER A 139 33.74 -1.45 10.50
N GLY A 140 34.12 -2.07 9.41
CA GLY A 140 35.49 -2.61 9.19
C GLY A 140 36.51 -1.53 8.82
N GLN A 141 36.08 -0.35 8.38
CA GLN A 141 36.92 0.76 7.94
C GLN A 141 37.06 1.87 8.98
N THR A 142 36.30 1.81 10.08
CA THR A 142 36.27 2.80 11.15
C THR A 142 36.69 2.19 12.50
N ALA A 143 36.93 3.04 13.51
CA ALA A 143 37.28 2.63 14.86
C ALA A 143 36.47 3.39 15.91
N GLY A 144 36.53 2.96 17.17
CA GLY A 144 35.91 3.63 18.30
C GLY A 144 34.38 3.85 18.14
N PRO A 145 33.89 5.06 18.45
CA PRO A 145 32.45 5.35 18.40
C PRO A 145 31.83 5.16 17.03
N GLU A 146 32.53 5.48 15.94
CA GLU A 146 32.03 5.33 14.56
C GLU A 146 31.83 3.87 14.18
N ARG A 147 32.77 2.98 14.58
CA ARG A 147 32.60 1.54 14.40
C ARG A 147 31.40 1.02 15.18
N ALA A 148 31.24 1.45 16.43
CA ALA A 148 30.11 1.05 17.26
C ALA A 148 28.77 1.47 16.64
N ALA A 149 28.68 2.70 16.12
CA ALA A 149 27.49 3.20 15.44
C ALA A 149 27.18 2.40 14.15
N ALA A 150 28.18 2.09 13.33
CA ALA A 150 28.02 1.30 12.12
C ALA A 150 27.56 -0.15 12.41
N LEU A 151 28.07 -0.77 13.48
CA LEU A 151 27.62 -2.09 13.94
C LEU A 151 26.16 -2.04 14.46
N ALA A 152 25.81 -1.00 15.21
CA ALA A 152 24.43 -0.80 15.68
C ALA A 152 23.46 -0.63 14.51
N GLU A 153 23.81 0.15 13.49
CA GLU A 153 23.03 0.29 12.25
C GLU A 153 22.91 -1.05 11.53
N THR A 154 23.99 -1.82 11.43
CA THR A 154 23.95 -3.15 10.83
C THR A 154 22.92 -4.06 11.52
N ARG A 155 22.94 -4.12 12.85
CA ARG A 155 21.99 -4.93 13.65
C ARG A 155 20.55 -4.44 13.48
N ALA A 156 20.30 -3.15 13.55
CA ALA A 156 18.96 -2.59 13.37
C ALA A 156 18.38 -2.95 11.98
N LEU A 157 19.21 -2.94 10.94
CA LEU A 157 18.80 -3.34 9.59
C LEU A 157 18.57 -4.85 9.47
N LEU A 158 19.33 -5.70 10.17
CA LEU A 158 19.06 -7.14 10.23
C LEU A 158 17.79 -7.44 11.01
N GLU A 159 17.50 -6.71 12.08
CA GLU A 159 16.26 -6.80 12.85
C GLU A 159 15.05 -6.40 11.99
N LEU A 160 15.14 -5.27 11.28
CA LEU A 160 14.11 -4.84 10.33
C LEU A 160 13.88 -5.89 9.24
N ALA A 161 14.96 -6.39 8.62
CA ALA A 161 14.87 -7.45 7.61
C ALA A 161 14.15 -8.68 8.17
N THR A 162 14.48 -9.09 9.39
CA THR A 162 13.82 -10.21 10.08
C THR A 162 12.33 -9.93 10.31
N ALA A 163 11.99 -8.76 10.83
CA ALA A 163 10.60 -8.36 11.05
C ALA A 163 9.78 -8.38 9.74
N LEU A 164 10.37 -7.96 8.63
CA LEU A 164 9.74 -7.98 7.30
C LEU A 164 9.49 -9.41 6.77
N THR A 165 10.22 -10.43 7.25
CA THR A 165 9.95 -11.83 6.84
C THR A 165 8.68 -12.41 7.48
N HIS A 166 8.22 -11.86 8.59
CA HIS A 166 7.06 -12.38 9.30
C HIS A 166 5.74 -11.99 8.63
N PRO A 167 4.76 -12.92 8.55
CA PRO A 167 3.44 -12.61 8.05
C PRO A 167 2.73 -11.61 8.97
N ARG A 168 1.86 -10.79 8.39
CA ARG A 168 0.98 -9.89 9.12
C ARG A 168 -0.39 -10.54 9.35
N PRO A 169 -1.12 -10.18 10.42
CA PRO A 169 -2.53 -10.51 10.53
C PRO A 169 -3.28 -9.97 9.33
N LEU A 170 -4.06 -10.82 8.67
CA LEU A 170 -4.82 -10.45 7.48
C LEU A 170 -6.27 -10.17 7.84
N ARG A 171 -6.82 -9.11 7.27
CA ARG A 171 -8.23 -8.75 7.36
C ARG A 171 -8.67 -8.03 6.09
N LEU A 172 -9.97 -8.04 5.84
CA LEU A 172 -10.62 -7.26 4.81
C LEU A 172 -11.63 -6.31 5.45
N ASP A 173 -11.32 -5.03 5.43
CA ASP A 173 -12.21 -3.98 5.93
C ASP A 173 -12.90 -3.32 4.73
N VAL A 174 -14.22 -3.16 4.76
CA VAL A 174 -14.98 -2.37 3.79
C VAL A 174 -15.64 -1.21 4.49
N THR A 175 -15.71 -0.05 3.85
CA THR A 175 -16.43 1.09 4.42
C THR A 175 -17.92 1.01 4.06
N HIS A 176 -18.82 1.48 4.94
CA HIS A 176 -20.23 1.67 4.65
C HIS A 176 -20.62 3.10 4.98
N GLY A 177 -21.30 3.78 4.06
CA GLY A 177 -21.77 5.15 4.27
C GLY A 177 -21.80 5.99 2.99
N LEU A 178 -22.65 6.99 2.98
CA LEU A 178 -22.92 7.85 1.84
C LEU A 178 -21.72 8.75 1.47
N SER A 179 -21.76 9.35 0.30
CA SER A 179 -20.77 10.35 -0.10
C SER A 179 -20.73 11.52 0.88
N GLY A 180 -19.53 11.97 1.26
CA GLY A 180 -19.35 13.03 2.27
C GLY A 180 -19.28 12.55 3.72
N SER A 181 -19.43 11.24 4.01
CA SER A 181 -19.41 10.73 5.40
C SER A 181 -18.02 10.72 6.07
N GLY A 182 -16.93 11.01 5.34
CA GLY A 182 -15.58 11.09 5.91
C GLY A 182 -14.78 9.79 5.80
N LYS A 183 -15.26 8.78 5.08
CA LYS A 183 -14.60 7.49 4.86
C LYS A 183 -13.11 7.62 4.52
N THR A 184 -12.79 8.41 3.50
CA THR A 184 -11.42 8.57 3.01
C THR A 184 -10.48 9.15 4.06
N THR A 185 -10.98 10.02 4.95
CA THR A 185 -10.19 10.60 6.05
C THR A 185 -9.85 9.53 7.09
N VAL A 186 -10.84 8.75 7.52
CA VAL A 186 -10.65 7.69 8.53
C VAL A 186 -9.84 6.52 7.94
N THR A 187 -10.15 6.08 6.71
CA THR A 187 -9.39 5.01 6.07
C THR A 187 -7.92 5.39 5.84
N ARG A 188 -7.61 6.69 5.67
CA ARG A 188 -6.23 7.18 5.63
C ARG A 188 -5.50 6.94 6.96
N ALA A 189 -6.16 7.19 8.09
CA ALA A 189 -5.58 6.89 9.40
C ALA A 189 -5.41 5.37 9.61
N LEU A 190 -6.43 4.57 9.25
CA LEU A 190 -6.39 3.12 9.39
C LEU A 190 -5.36 2.43 8.48
N MET A 191 -5.06 2.98 7.30
CA MET A 191 -3.99 2.45 6.46
C MET A 191 -2.61 2.73 7.02
N GLN A 192 -2.44 3.81 7.81
CA GLN A 192 -1.16 4.17 8.43
C GLN A 192 -0.88 3.34 9.68
N ALA A 193 -1.90 3.12 10.51
CA ALA A 193 -1.80 2.34 11.73
C ALA A 193 -3.08 1.50 11.95
N PRO A 194 -3.05 0.19 11.91
CA PRO A 194 -1.91 -0.75 11.97
C PRO A 194 -1.25 -1.09 10.62
N GLY A 195 -1.63 -0.41 9.55
CA GLY A 195 -1.08 -0.60 8.21
C GLY A 195 -1.92 -1.55 7.35
N ALA A 196 -2.39 -1.05 6.18
CA ALA A 196 -3.15 -1.81 5.21
C ALA A 196 -3.00 -1.22 3.80
N ILE A 197 -3.33 -2.00 2.78
CA ILE A 197 -3.47 -1.50 1.41
C ILE A 197 -4.89 -1.03 1.21
N ARG A 198 -5.05 0.23 0.81
CA ARG A 198 -6.35 0.83 0.55
C ARG A 198 -6.67 0.81 -0.94
N LEU A 199 -7.81 0.26 -1.29
CA LEU A 199 -8.40 0.29 -2.62
C LEU A 199 -9.53 1.33 -2.62
N ARG A 200 -9.44 2.36 -3.47
CA ARG A 200 -10.46 3.41 -3.57
C ARG A 200 -11.32 3.18 -4.81
N SER A 201 -12.63 3.05 -4.62
CA SER A 201 -13.58 2.81 -5.72
C SER A 201 -13.54 3.91 -6.79
N ASP A 202 -13.38 5.17 -6.39
CA ASP A 202 -13.34 6.29 -7.33
C ASP A 202 -12.05 6.28 -8.18
N VAL A 203 -10.91 5.88 -7.60
CA VAL A 203 -9.64 5.72 -8.31
C VAL A 203 -9.71 4.57 -9.30
N GLU A 204 -10.16 3.38 -8.84
CA GLU A 204 -10.20 2.19 -9.68
C GLU A 204 -11.26 2.30 -10.78
N ARG A 205 -12.40 2.97 -10.53
CA ARG A 205 -13.40 3.26 -11.56
C ARG A 205 -12.82 4.11 -12.69
N LYS A 206 -12.06 5.15 -12.36
CA LYS A 206 -11.38 6.00 -13.34
C LYS A 206 -10.32 5.23 -14.11
N ARG A 207 -9.54 4.39 -13.42
CA ARG A 207 -8.54 3.52 -14.04
C ARG A 207 -9.15 2.56 -15.05
N LEU A 208 -10.26 1.92 -14.72
CA LEU A 208 -11.01 1.05 -15.65
C LEU A 208 -11.53 1.80 -16.88
N ALA A 209 -11.78 3.10 -16.75
CA ALA A 209 -12.17 3.97 -17.87
C ALA A 209 -10.97 4.60 -18.62
N GLY A 210 -9.71 4.24 -18.25
CA GLY A 210 -8.50 4.82 -18.85
C GLY A 210 -8.23 6.26 -18.47
N LEU A 211 -8.78 6.73 -17.34
CA LEU A 211 -8.60 8.08 -16.81
C LEU A 211 -7.62 8.11 -15.64
N ASP A 212 -6.91 9.21 -15.48
CA ASP A 212 -6.08 9.45 -14.30
C ASP A 212 -6.93 9.58 -13.02
N ALA A 213 -6.36 9.23 -11.86
CA ALA A 213 -7.06 9.23 -10.57
C ALA A 213 -7.71 10.58 -10.22
N LEU A 214 -7.09 11.71 -10.62
CA LEU A 214 -7.59 13.06 -10.37
C LEU A 214 -8.29 13.70 -11.58
N ALA A 215 -8.37 13.01 -12.73
CA ALA A 215 -9.09 13.51 -13.90
C ALA A 215 -10.58 13.73 -13.57
N ARG A 216 -11.15 14.81 -14.06
CA ARG A 216 -12.61 15.03 -13.98
C ARG A 216 -13.29 14.35 -15.15
N SER A 217 -14.22 13.44 -14.85
CA SER A 217 -14.94 12.68 -15.89
C SER A 217 -16.12 13.43 -16.50
N GLY A 218 -16.66 14.42 -15.75
CA GLY A 218 -17.90 15.10 -16.12
C GLY A 218 -19.11 14.18 -16.23
N SER A 219 -19.07 12.99 -15.61
CA SER A 219 -20.15 12.00 -15.69
C SER A 219 -21.30 12.34 -14.76
N GLU A 220 -22.52 12.37 -15.31
CA GLU A 220 -23.76 12.52 -14.56
C GLU A 220 -24.19 11.18 -13.92
N VAL A 221 -25.10 11.27 -12.92
CA VAL A 221 -25.70 10.09 -12.25
C VAL A 221 -26.34 9.15 -13.27
N GLY A 222 -26.04 7.86 -13.19
CA GLY A 222 -26.58 6.84 -14.07
C GLY A 222 -26.00 6.82 -15.49
N THR A 223 -25.03 7.66 -15.81
CA THR A 223 -24.37 7.70 -17.12
C THR A 223 -22.88 7.40 -16.99
N HIS A 224 -22.25 6.96 -18.08
CA HIS A 224 -20.81 6.71 -18.18
C HIS A 224 -20.23 5.99 -16.94
N LEU A 225 -19.47 6.70 -16.10
CA LEU A 225 -18.81 6.12 -14.92
C LEU A 225 -19.76 5.66 -13.82
N TYR A 226 -20.97 6.21 -13.75
CA TYR A 226 -21.99 5.88 -12.73
C TYR A 226 -23.13 5.00 -13.28
N ALA A 227 -22.99 4.44 -14.47
CA ALA A 227 -23.91 3.44 -14.99
C ALA A 227 -23.89 2.16 -14.14
N ALA A 228 -25.00 1.45 -14.07
CA ALA A 228 -25.12 0.24 -13.24
C ALA A 228 -24.08 -0.84 -13.62
N ASP A 229 -23.81 -1.03 -14.91
CA ASP A 229 -22.83 -2.01 -15.38
C ASP A 229 -21.40 -1.61 -15.01
N THR A 230 -21.04 -0.33 -15.15
CA THR A 230 -19.76 0.21 -14.72
C THR A 230 -19.57 0.06 -13.20
N THR A 231 -20.65 0.30 -12.45
CA THR A 231 -20.63 0.09 -10.99
C THR A 231 -20.38 -1.38 -10.65
N ARG A 232 -21.09 -2.32 -11.30
CA ARG A 232 -20.87 -3.77 -11.10
C ARG A 232 -19.45 -4.20 -11.47
N GLN A 233 -18.92 -3.69 -12.57
CA GLN A 233 -17.56 -3.96 -13.02
C GLN A 233 -16.54 -3.44 -11.98
N THR A 234 -16.75 -2.21 -11.49
CA THR A 234 -15.86 -1.62 -10.46
C THR A 234 -15.81 -2.47 -9.20
N TYR A 235 -16.96 -2.88 -8.64
CA TYR A 235 -16.97 -3.69 -7.42
C TYR A 235 -16.40 -5.09 -7.62
N ARG A 236 -16.60 -5.73 -8.77
CA ARG A 236 -15.95 -6.99 -9.13
C ARG A 236 -14.43 -6.82 -9.18
N HIS A 237 -13.96 -5.78 -9.84
CA HIS A 237 -12.54 -5.45 -9.91
C HIS A 237 -11.94 -5.21 -8.51
N LEU A 238 -12.63 -4.46 -7.64
CA LEU A 238 -12.20 -4.26 -6.25
C LEU A 238 -12.10 -5.58 -5.48
N ALA A 239 -13.07 -6.49 -5.67
CA ALA A 239 -13.05 -7.81 -5.03
C ALA A 239 -11.90 -8.68 -5.54
N GLU A 240 -11.61 -8.65 -6.84
CA GLU A 240 -10.46 -9.35 -7.45
C GLU A 240 -9.14 -8.82 -6.91
N LEU A 241 -8.94 -7.49 -6.87
CA LEU A 241 -7.76 -6.86 -6.30
C LEU A 241 -7.60 -7.19 -4.81
N ALA A 242 -8.68 -7.08 -4.02
CA ALA A 242 -8.67 -7.44 -2.61
C ALA A 242 -8.25 -8.91 -2.40
N GLY A 243 -8.82 -9.82 -3.19
CA GLY A 243 -8.46 -11.24 -3.17
C GLY A 243 -7.00 -11.49 -3.54
N GLN A 244 -6.43 -10.78 -4.50
CA GLN A 244 -5.02 -10.86 -4.88
C GLN A 244 -4.10 -10.36 -3.77
N LEU A 245 -4.41 -9.20 -3.19
CA LEU A 245 -3.64 -8.59 -2.10
C LEU A 245 -3.62 -9.43 -0.83
N LEU A 246 -4.78 -9.96 -0.43
CA LEU A 246 -4.87 -10.90 0.69
C LEU A 246 -4.05 -12.17 0.42
N GLY A 247 -4.11 -12.69 -0.82
CA GLY A 247 -3.29 -13.83 -1.24
C GLY A 247 -1.78 -13.55 -1.25
N ALA A 248 -1.40 -12.29 -1.43
CA ALA A 248 -0.01 -11.82 -1.34
C ALA A 248 0.42 -11.48 0.11
N GLY A 249 -0.48 -11.63 1.09
CA GLY A 249 -0.19 -11.43 2.51
C GLY A 249 -0.33 -9.99 3.00
N TRP A 250 -1.20 -9.20 2.38
CA TRP A 250 -1.46 -7.80 2.74
C TRP A 250 -2.88 -7.63 3.30
N PRO A 251 -3.08 -6.97 4.45
CA PRO A 251 -4.39 -6.55 4.91
C PRO A 251 -4.94 -5.47 3.98
N VAL A 252 -6.27 -5.46 3.75
CA VAL A 252 -6.91 -4.61 2.75
C VAL A 252 -8.04 -3.80 3.35
N ILE A 253 -8.12 -2.52 2.96
CA ILE A 253 -9.27 -1.65 3.17
C ILE A 253 -9.86 -1.30 1.81
N VAL A 254 -11.15 -1.54 1.59
CA VAL A 254 -11.86 -1.08 0.38
C VAL A 254 -12.69 0.14 0.72
N ASP A 255 -12.24 1.30 0.24
CA ASP A 255 -12.88 2.61 0.45
C ASP A 255 -13.88 2.88 -0.68
N ALA A 256 -15.15 2.58 -0.39
CA ALA A 256 -16.29 2.79 -1.26
C ALA A 256 -17.57 3.08 -0.44
N THR A 257 -18.72 3.30 -1.08
CA THR A 257 -19.96 3.58 -0.35
C THR A 257 -20.61 2.34 0.24
N PHE A 258 -20.55 1.21 -0.45
CA PHE A 258 -21.14 -0.08 -0.07
C PHE A 258 -22.62 0.02 0.33
N THR A 259 -23.37 0.90 -0.31
CA THR A 259 -24.78 1.15 -0.04
C THR A 259 -25.70 -0.01 -0.42
N ALA A 260 -25.31 -0.85 -1.37
CA ALA A 260 -26.10 -2.01 -1.78
C ALA A 260 -25.60 -3.30 -1.13
N ARG A 261 -26.52 -4.18 -0.72
CA ARG A 261 -26.23 -5.46 -0.06
C ARG A 261 -25.28 -6.36 -0.87
N TRP A 262 -25.52 -6.47 -2.19
CA TRP A 262 -24.73 -7.32 -3.07
C TRP A 262 -23.24 -6.91 -3.10
N GLN A 263 -22.94 -5.63 -2.91
CA GLN A 263 -21.55 -5.11 -2.86
C GLN A 263 -20.84 -5.64 -1.63
N ARG A 264 -21.52 -5.61 -0.48
CA ARG A 264 -21.00 -6.09 0.80
C ARG A 264 -20.82 -7.62 0.81
N ASP A 265 -21.82 -8.33 0.26
CA ASP A 265 -21.76 -9.80 0.14
C ASP A 265 -20.60 -10.25 -0.75
N LEU A 266 -20.34 -9.55 -1.86
CA LEU A 266 -19.23 -9.85 -2.77
C LEU A 266 -17.86 -9.81 -2.05
N LEU A 267 -17.62 -8.78 -1.25
CA LEU A 267 -16.36 -8.65 -0.48
C LEU A 267 -16.32 -9.62 0.71
N ARG A 268 -17.46 -9.89 1.34
CA ARG A 268 -17.56 -10.91 2.40
C ARG A 268 -17.21 -12.30 1.86
N GLU A 269 -17.68 -12.65 0.67
CA GLU A 269 -17.32 -13.91 -0.01
C GLU A 269 -15.82 -13.96 -0.32
N THR A 270 -15.24 -12.84 -0.75
CA THR A 270 -13.78 -12.73 -0.98
C THR A 270 -12.99 -13.01 0.32
N ALA A 271 -13.40 -12.42 1.44
CA ALA A 271 -12.79 -12.66 2.74
C ALA A 271 -12.91 -14.14 3.18
N ARG A 272 -14.11 -14.73 3.02
CA ARG A 272 -14.36 -16.14 3.32
C ARG A 272 -13.48 -17.08 2.47
N ALA A 273 -13.36 -16.82 1.18
CA ALA A 273 -12.51 -17.60 0.28
C ALA A 273 -11.02 -17.52 0.67
N ARG A 274 -10.59 -16.42 1.27
CA ARG A 274 -9.23 -16.20 1.78
C ARG A 274 -9.06 -16.58 3.25
N ARG A 275 -10.13 -16.94 3.96
CA ARG A 275 -10.16 -17.30 5.39
C ARG A 275 -9.58 -16.20 6.27
N VAL A 276 -9.99 -14.96 6.01
CA VAL A 276 -9.60 -13.78 6.77
C VAL A 276 -10.81 -13.15 7.44
N GLU A 277 -10.58 -12.36 8.49
CA GLU A 277 -11.62 -11.55 9.13
C GLU A 277 -12.19 -10.54 8.15
N PHE A 278 -13.49 -10.28 8.25
CA PHE A 278 -14.22 -9.31 7.44
C PHE A 278 -14.88 -8.30 8.36
N HIS A 279 -14.70 -7.01 8.10
CA HIS A 279 -15.33 -5.95 8.88
C HIS A 279 -15.99 -4.92 7.97
N ILE A 280 -17.12 -4.38 8.44
CA ILE A 280 -17.83 -3.24 7.86
C ILE A 280 -17.59 -2.04 8.77
N LEU A 281 -16.79 -1.10 8.29
CA LEU A 281 -16.56 0.19 8.95
C LEU A 281 -17.75 1.09 8.62
N ASP A 282 -18.65 1.28 9.59
CA ASP A 282 -19.89 2.05 9.40
C ASP A 282 -19.69 3.52 9.76
N PHE A 283 -20.16 4.42 8.86
CA PHE A 283 -20.03 5.86 8.95
C PHE A 283 -21.42 6.54 8.98
N PRO A 284 -22.17 6.40 10.07
CA PRO A 284 -23.47 7.05 10.21
C PRO A 284 -23.31 8.56 10.40
N VAL A 285 -23.66 9.35 9.38
CA VAL A 285 -23.57 10.82 9.41
C VAL A 285 -24.91 11.44 8.99
N PRO A 286 -25.41 12.46 9.72
CA PRO A 286 -26.63 13.14 9.36
C PRO A 286 -26.60 13.73 7.95
N VAL A 287 -27.71 13.61 7.21
CA VAL A 287 -27.82 14.06 5.80
C VAL A 287 -27.47 15.54 5.62
N ALA A 288 -27.83 16.40 6.59
CA ALA A 288 -27.49 17.82 6.55
C ALA A 288 -25.97 18.03 6.48
N THR A 289 -25.21 17.32 7.34
CA THR A 289 -23.74 17.37 7.36
C THR A 289 -23.14 16.84 6.06
N LEU A 290 -23.71 15.78 5.48
CA LEU A 290 -23.23 15.24 4.18
C LEU A 290 -23.37 16.29 3.07
N ARG A 291 -24.50 16.99 3.01
CA ARG A 291 -24.75 18.05 2.01
C ARG A 291 -23.74 19.20 2.15
N GLU A 292 -23.50 19.68 3.36
CA GLU A 292 -22.53 20.75 3.65
C GLU A 292 -21.11 20.34 3.19
N ARG A 293 -20.67 19.13 3.54
CA ARG A 293 -19.35 18.62 3.18
C ARG A 293 -19.17 18.47 1.66
N ILE A 294 -20.20 18.01 0.94
CA ILE A 294 -20.17 17.87 -0.52
C ILE A 294 -20.04 19.24 -1.19
N VAL A 295 -20.85 20.24 -0.75
CA VAL A 295 -20.78 21.60 -1.28
C VAL A 295 -19.40 22.23 -1.00
N HIS A 296 -18.85 22.03 0.19
CA HIS A 296 -17.52 22.53 0.51
C HIS A 296 -16.45 21.90 -0.38
N ARG A 297 -16.46 20.55 -0.53
CA ARG A 297 -15.51 19.80 -1.37
C ARG A 297 -15.54 20.21 -2.84
N SER A 298 -16.72 20.47 -3.41
CA SER A 298 -16.84 20.89 -4.81
C SER A 298 -16.12 22.20 -5.11
N ARG A 299 -15.90 23.04 -4.08
CA ARG A 299 -15.17 24.32 -4.19
C ARG A 299 -13.66 24.17 -4.12
N THR A 300 -13.16 23.14 -3.43
CA THR A 300 -11.71 22.90 -3.20
C THR A 300 -11.06 22.03 -4.27
N GLY A 301 -11.79 21.15 -4.92
CA GLY A 301 -11.37 20.40 -6.11
C GLY A 301 -10.22 19.39 -5.95
N SER A 302 -9.87 18.97 -4.73
CA SER A 302 -8.65 18.20 -4.43
C SER A 302 -8.85 16.69 -4.22
N ASP A 303 -10.04 16.12 -4.47
CA ASP A 303 -10.34 14.70 -4.25
C ASP A 303 -10.67 13.98 -5.56
N ALA A 304 -10.33 12.67 -5.62
CA ALA A 304 -10.71 11.78 -6.71
C ALA A 304 -12.24 11.56 -6.83
N SER A 305 -12.98 11.75 -5.73
CA SER A 305 -14.45 11.63 -5.72
C SER A 305 -15.12 12.85 -6.37
N GLU A 306 -15.96 12.59 -7.37
CA GLU A 306 -16.77 13.59 -8.09
C GLU A 306 -18.22 13.65 -7.61
N ALA A 307 -18.56 12.94 -6.51
CA ALA A 307 -19.94 12.88 -6.03
C ALA A 307 -20.45 14.28 -5.64
N ASP A 308 -21.54 14.68 -6.30
CA ASP A 308 -22.30 15.90 -6.07
C ASP A 308 -23.60 15.64 -5.25
N LEU A 309 -24.48 16.63 -5.14
CA LEU A 309 -25.74 16.51 -4.41
C LEU A 309 -26.72 15.55 -5.13
N ALA A 310 -26.65 15.41 -6.46
CA ALA A 310 -27.51 14.49 -7.21
C ALA A 310 -27.09 13.03 -6.95
N VAL A 311 -25.76 12.78 -6.90
CA VAL A 311 -25.23 11.48 -6.49
C VAL A 311 -25.63 11.13 -5.07
N LEU A 312 -25.55 12.09 -4.12
CA LEU A 312 -26.00 11.86 -2.74
C LEU A 312 -27.49 11.52 -2.68
N GLN A 313 -28.34 12.25 -3.40
CA GLN A 313 -29.78 11.97 -3.41
C GLN A 313 -30.07 10.59 -3.95
N HIS A 314 -29.44 10.20 -5.06
CA HIS A 314 -29.57 8.86 -5.61
C HIS A 314 -29.12 7.76 -4.63
N GLN A 315 -28.02 8.00 -3.88
CA GLN A 315 -27.57 7.08 -2.86
C GLN A 315 -28.58 6.93 -1.73
N LEU A 316 -29.19 8.03 -1.26
CA LEU A 316 -30.25 8.01 -0.24
C LEU A 316 -31.49 7.23 -0.69
N ASP A 317 -31.87 7.37 -1.97
CA ASP A 317 -33.04 6.70 -2.53
C ASP A 317 -32.83 5.18 -2.77
N THR A 318 -31.57 4.75 -2.87
CA THR A 318 -31.20 3.37 -3.24
C THR A 318 -30.42 2.63 -2.15
N GLU A 319 -30.18 3.24 -1.01
CA GLU A 319 -29.44 2.61 0.08
C GLU A 319 -30.21 1.42 0.67
N GLU A 320 -29.53 0.30 0.79
CA GLU A 320 -29.99 -0.90 1.49
C GLU A 320 -29.35 -0.95 2.88
N PRO A 321 -30.14 -0.77 3.96
CA PRO A 321 -29.62 -0.73 5.32
C PRO A 321 -28.82 -2.00 5.69
N LEU A 322 -27.91 -1.86 6.66
CA LEU A 322 -27.18 -3.00 7.19
C LEU A 322 -28.14 -4.00 7.84
N GLY A 323 -28.08 -5.25 7.40
CA GLY A 323 -28.94 -6.35 7.88
C GLY A 323 -28.59 -6.84 9.28
N ALA A 324 -29.53 -7.52 9.93
CA ALA A 324 -29.28 -8.11 11.25
C ALA A 324 -28.14 -9.13 11.25
N ASP A 325 -27.97 -9.83 10.15
CA ASP A 325 -26.91 -10.83 9.92
C ASP A 325 -25.52 -10.21 9.63
N GLU A 326 -25.48 -8.90 9.38
CA GLU A 326 -24.23 -8.14 9.18
C GLU A 326 -23.70 -7.55 10.49
N ARG A 327 -24.50 -7.54 11.57
CA ARG A 327 -24.15 -6.85 12.84
C ARG A 327 -22.86 -7.33 13.48
N ALA A 328 -22.54 -8.61 13.33
CA ALA A 328 -21.30 -9.17 13.88
C ALA A 328 -20.03 -8.63 13.20
N ASP A 329 -20.17 -8.14 11.97
CA ASP A 329 -19.06 -7.63 11.16
C ASP A 329 -18.90 -6.09 11.30
N ILE A 330 -19.85 -5.39 11.95
CA ILE A 330 -19.88 -3.91 12.01
C ILE A 330 -18.90 -3.41 13.07
N ILE A 331 -18.06 -2.47 12.65
CA ILE A 331 -17.25 -1.62 13.53
C ILE A 331 -17.75 -0.18 13.37
N ASP A 332 -18.32 0.40 14.42
CA ASP A 332 -18.70 1.81 14.44
C ASP A 332 -17.45 2.68 14.56
N VAL A 333 -17.20 3.52 13.56
CA VAL A 333 -16.05 4.42 13.50
C VAL A 333 -16.46 5.90 13.74
N SER A 334 -17.64 6.16 14.26
CA SER A 334 -18.16 7.52 14.51
C SER A 334 -17.58 8.20 15.77
N GLN A 335 -16.64 7.54 16.49
CA GLN A 335 -16.00 8.09 17.70
C GLN A 335 -14.66 8.75 17.41
#